data_cdf24d326773dfc40a9808772f931549
#
_entry.id   cdf24d326773dfc40a9808772f931549
#
_cell.length_a   1.000
_cell.length_b   1.000
_cell.length_c   1.000
_cell.angle_alpha   90.00
_cell.angle_beta   90.00
_cell.angle_gamma   90.00
#
_symmetry.space_group_name_H-M   'P 1'
#
loop_
_entity.id
_entity.type
_entity.pdbx_description
1 polymer ?
#
loop_
_entity_poly.entity_id
_entity_poly.type
_entity_poly.pdbx_seq_one_letter_code
_entity_poly.pdbx_strand_id
1 'polypeptide(L)'
;MGTTYDIATKQSEPGQDSRAPAVVVEQLRKSYGRLKVLDGISLSVNPGATLAVLGRSGTGKSVLLRLIIGLETPDSGSICIHGQNIVGLALDQMGEIRKRMGFLFQHAALYDSLTVAENVAFPFVHHRKAMSGSERINRVNQLLAEVGMEGSQGKMPSDISGGMQKRVGLARALALEPEILLLDEPTAGLDPISSGEIDDLILKLQHERQMAFIVVTHDLHGAKTIANRLALLDQGNVVIEGTYEDLQKCDIEFVKEFLKQS
;
A
#
# COMPACT_ATOMS: atom_id res chain seq x y z
N MET A 1 -9.22 16.73 -26.73
CA MET A 1 -10.05 17.63 -25.92
C MET A 1 -10.04 17.05 -24.52
N GLY A 2 -9.32 17.68 -23.57
CA GLY A 2 -9.24 17.22 -22.20
C GLY A 2 -10.51 17.61 -21.46
N THR A 3 -11.22 16.63 -20.94
CA THR A 3 -12.39 16.84 -20.08
C THR A 3 -11.87 17.29 -18.72
N THR A 4 -12.02 18.59 -18.42
CA THR A 4 -11.72 19.13 -17.10
C THR A 4 -12.87 18.74 -16.18
N TYR A 5 -12.65 17.81 -15.25
CA TYR A 5 -13.63 17.50 -14.22
C TYR A 5 -13.59 18.59 -13.15
N ASP A 6 -14.74 19.22 -12.91
CA ASP A 6 -14.90 20.16 -11.81
C ASP A 6 -14.89 19.34 -10.52
N ILE A 7 -13.77 19.38 -9.78
CA ILE A 7 -13.52 18.54 -8.61
C ILE A 7 -14.35 19.12 -7.46
N ALA A 8 -15.55 18.57 -7.27
CA ALA A 8 -16.30 18.79 -6.04
C ALA A 8 -15.63 17.97 -4.91
N THR A 9 -14.55 18.50 -4.37
CA THR A 9 -13.98 18.04 -3.10
C THR A 9 -14.96 18.36 -1.97
N LYS A 10 -16.00 17.52 -1.80
CA LYS A 10 -16.65 17.43 -0.53
C LYS A 10 -15.64 16.81 0.43
N GLN A 11 -14.96 17.64 1.18
CA GLN A 11 -14.31 17.23 2.41
C GLN A 11 -15.42 16.68 3.31
N SER A 12 -15.59 15.35 3.32
CA SER A 12 -16.37 14.68 4.36
C SER A 12 -15.68 15.02 5.68
N GLU A 13 -16.43 15.60 6.62
CA GLU A 13 -15.92 15.90 7.95
C GLU A 13 -15.23 14.68 8.52
N PRO A 14 -13.97 14.79 9.02
CA PRO A 14 -13.28 13.68 9.61
C PRO A 14 -14.03 13.27 10.87
N GLY A 15 -14.50 12.02 10.91
CA GLY A 15 -14.88 11.40 12.17
C GLY A 15 -13.73 11.62 13.15
N GLN A 16 -14.04 12.17 14.33
CA GLN A 16 -13.14 12.68 15.35
C GLN A 16 -12.08 11.66 15.83
N ASP A 17 -11.04 11.44 15.04
CA ASP A 17 -9.77 10.97 15.59
C ASP A 17 -8.80 12.17 15.58
N SER A 18 -8.51 12.71 16.77
CA SER A 18 -7.70 13.92 16.95
C SER A 18 -6.20 13.74 16.62
N ARG A 19 -5.83 12.57 16.10
CA ARG A 19 -4.44 12.26 15.70
C ARG A 19 -4.16 12.83 14.30
N ALA A 20 -2.97 13.43 14.13
CA ALA A 20 -2.52 13.88 12.81
C ALA A 20 -2.46 12.69 11.81
N PRO A 21 -2.78 12.91 10.52
CA PRO A 21 -2.68 11.88 9.50
C PRO A 21 -1.30 11.24 9.44
N ALA A 22 -1.27 9.92 9.23
CA ALA A 22 -0.02 9.17 9.06
C ALA A 22 0.65 9.50 7.72
N VAL A 23 -0.15 9.69 6.67
CA VAL A 23 0.30 10.06 5.33
C VAL A 23 -0.54 11.22 4.83
N VAL A 24 0.11 12.26 4.30
CA VAL A 24 -0.53 13.37 3.56
C VAL A 24 0.21 13.58 2.26
N VAL A 25 -0.51 13.59 1.17
CA VAL A 25 0.00 13.90 -0.17
C VAL A 25 -0.75 15.13 -0.68
N GLU A 26 -0.02 16.15 -1.15
CA GLU A 26 -0.61 17.39 -1.61
C GLU A 26 -0.09 17.78 -2.98
N GLN A 27 -1.01 17.96 -3.93
CA GLN A 27 -0.76 18.45 -5.29
C GLN A 27 0.40 17.73 -5.98
N LEU A 28 0.50 16.41 -5.75
CA LEU A 28 1.60 15.58 -6.24
C LEU A 28 1.54 15.42 -7.75
N ARG A 29 2.65 15.75 -8.43
CA ARG A 29 2.79 15.59 -9.88
C ARG A 29 4.00 14.73 -10.21
N LYS A 30 3.82 13.90 -11.25
CA LYS A 30 4.89 13.07 -11.80
C LYS A 30 4.71 12.84 -13.28
N SER A 31 5.77 13.08 -14.04
CA SER A 31 5.82 12.85 -15.49
C SER A 31 7.06 12.04 -15.87
N TYR A 32 6.97 11.29 -16.95
CA TYR A 32 8.10 10.63 -17.61
C TYR A 32 8.18 11.12 -19.06
N GLY A 33 9.11 12.02 -19.31
CA GLY A 33 9.19 12.75 -20.56
C GLY A 33 7.93 13.59 -20.79
N ARG A 34 7.17 13.29 -21.86
CA ARG A 34 5.92 13.99 -22.17
C ARG A 34 4.67 13.36 -21.53
N LEU A 35 4.82 12.17 -20.93
CA LEU A 35 3.70 11.46 -20.32
C LEU A 35 3.49 11.96 -18.90
N LYS A 36 2.41 12.68 -18.66
CA LYS A 36 1.95 13.00 -17.29
C LYS A 36 1.29 11.76 -16.70
N VAL A 37 1.82 11.27 -15.59
CA VAL A 37 1.32 10.07 -14.90
C VAL A 37 0.49 10.44 -13.69
N LEU A 38 0.91 11.45 -12.91
CA LEU A 38 0.15 12.04 -11.83
C LEU A 38 0.10 13.57 -12.06
N ASP A 39 -1.09 14.16 -11.93
CA ASP A 39 -1.30 15.59 -12.21
C ASP A 39 -2.09 16.29 -11.09
N GLY A 40 -1.50 16.40 -9.93
CA GLY A 40 -2.06 17.14 -8.78
C GLY A 40 -2.82 16.25 -7.79
N ILE A 41 -2.34 15.02 -7.55
CA ILE A 41 -2.92 14.11 -6.57
C ILE A 41 -2.82 14.70 -5.16
N SER A 42 -3.97 14.74 -4.46
CA SER A 42 -4.04 15.04 -3.02
C SER A 42 -4.85 13.96 -2.33
N LEU A 43 -4.29 13.39 -1.25
CA LEU A 43 -4.96 12.38 -0.43
C LEU A 43 -4.36 12.38 0.99
N SER A 44 -5.10 11.82 1.95
CA SER A 44 -4.62 11.65 3.32
C SER A 44 -5.10 10.33 3.92
N VAL A 45 -4.28 9.75 4.80
CA VAL A 45 -4.63 8.51 5.53
C VAL A 45 -4.30 8.68 7.00
N ASN A 46 -5.29 8.44 7.85
CA ASN A 46 -5.13 8.48 9.31
C ASN A 46 -4.54 7.16 9.83
N PRO A 47 -3.88 7.17 11.01
CA PRO A 47 -3.51 5.94 11.71
C PRO A 47 -4.74 5.04 11.90
N GLY A 48 -4.58 3.74 11.66
CA GLY A 48 -5.67 2.76 11.77
C GLY A 48 -6.68 2.76 10.63
N ALA A 49 -6.52 3.65 9.64
CA ALA A 49 -7.40 3.69 8.46
C ALA A 49 -6.77 3.03 7.23
N THR A 50 -7.63 2.57 6.33
CA THR A 50 -7.24 2.03 5.02
C THR A 50 -7.83 2.86 3.91
N LEU A 51 -6.97 3.38 3.04
CA LEU A 51 -7.34 3.99 1.77
C LEU A 51 -7.01 3.03 0.63
N ALA A 52 -8.02 2.64 -0.16
CA ALA A 52 -7.76 1.96 -1.43
C ALA A 52 -7.80 2.95 -2.59
N VAL A 53 -6.73 2.97 -3.37
CA VAL A 53 -6.62 3.76 -4.61
C VAL A 53 -6.92 2.83 -5.78
N LEU A 54 -8.07 3.04 -6.39
CA LEU A 54 -8.60 2.27 -7.51
C LEU A 54 -8.29 2.95 -8.84
N GLY A 55 -8.29 2.19 -9.91
CA GLY A 55 -8.15 2.72 -11.27
C GLY A 55 -7.70 1.66 -12.27
N ARG A 56 -7.85 1.94 -13.55
CA ARG A 56 -7.40 1.05 -14.63
C ARG A 56 -5.89 0.84 -14.61
N SER A 57 -5.39 -0.20 -15.30
CA SER A 57 -3.95 -0.40 -15.46
C SER A 57 -3.30 0.82 -16.13
N GLY A 58 -2.12 1.21 -15.64
CA GLY A 58 -1.37 2.34 -16.20
C GLY A 58 -1.80 3.73 -15.71
N THR A 59 -2.78 3.86 -14.80
CA THR A 59 -3.23 5.17 -14.29
C THR A 59 -2.29 5.84 -13.28
N GLY A 60 -1.16 5.20 -12.93
CA GLY A 60 -0.16 5.79 -12.02
C GLY A 60 -0.22 5.29 -10.58
N LYS A 61 -1.08 4.30 -10.24
CA LYS A 61 -1.26 3.79 -8.88
C LYS A 61 0.05 3.33 -8.22
N SER A 62 0.82 2.46 -8.88
CA SER A 62 2.12 1.98 -8.37
C SER A 62 3.18 3.10 -8.33
N VAL A 63 3.08 4.09 -9.23
CA VAL A 63 3.95 5.29 -9.19
C VAL A 63 3.67 6.09 -7.92
N LEU A 64 2.40 6.27 -7.54
CA LEU A 64 2.01 6.93 -6.31
C LEU A 64 2.65 6.25 -5.08
N LEU A 65 2.57 4.91 -4.98
CA LEU A 65 3.21 4.20 -3.87
C LEU A 65 4.73 4.33 -3.87
N ARG A 66 5.38 4.30 -5.05
CA ARG A 66 6.85 4.48 -5.15
C ARG A 66 7.28 5.88 -4.74
N LEU A 67 6.47 6.90 -5.00
CA LEU A 67 6.71 8.26 -4.52
C LEU A 67 6.53 8.34 -3.00
N ILE A 68 5.49 7.74 -2.43
CA ILE A 68 5.23 7.75 -0.97
C ILE A 68 6.37 7.05 -0.21
N ILE A 69 6.89 5.92 -0.69
CA ILE A 69 8.04 5.23 -0.07
C ILE A 69 9.38 5.92 -0.40
N GLY A 70 9.39 6.94 -1.26
CA GLY A 70 10.58 7.67 -1.67
C GLY A 70 11.52 6.87 -2.59
N LEU A 71 11.03 5.85 -3.30
CA LEU A 71 11.79 5.16 -4.36
C LEU A 71 11.91 6.02 -5.63
N GLU A 72 10.98 6.96 -5.79
CA GLU A 72 11.01 7.98 -6.85
C GLU A 72 10.80 9.36 -6.24
N THR A 73 11.22 10.40 -6.96
CA THR A 73 11.01 11.81 -6.57
C THR A 73 9.90 12.41 -7.43
N PRO A 74 8.93 13.13 -6.84
CA PRO A 74 7.92 13.84 -7.61
C PRO A 74 8.51 15.04 -8.34
N ASP A 75 7.82 15.50 -9.40
CA ASP A 75 8.19 16.72 -10.11
C ASP A 75 7.76 17.97 -9.30
N SER A 76 6.65 17.86 -8.57
CA SER A 76 6.15 18.91 -7.66
C SER A 76 5.14 18.32 -6.67
N GLY A 77 4.75 19.12 -5.68
CA GLY A 77 3.87 18.74 -4.59
C GLY A 77 4.65 18.31 -3.36
N SER A 78 3.94 17.83 -2.34
CA SER A 78 4.53 17.40 -1.07
C SER A 78 4.00 16.02 -0.66
N ILE A 79 4.83 15.30 0.11
CA ILE A 79 4.47 14.03 0.76
C ILE A 79 4.94 14.16 2.21
N CYS A 80 4.01 14.13 3.15
CA CYS A 80 4.30 14.17 4.58
C CYS A 80 4.00 12.81 5.21
N ILE A 81 4.96 12.27 5.93
CA ILE A 81 4.83 11.07 6.76
C ILE A 81 4.89 11.51 8.22
N HIS A 82 3.79 11.31 8.96
CA HIS A 82 3.62 11.82 10.33
C HIS A 82 4.02 13.29 10.48
N GLY A 83 3.59 14.13 9.54
CA GLY A 83 3.86 15.56 9.52
C GLY A 83 5.24 15.97 9.00
N GLN A 84 6.15 15.04 8.72
CA GLN A 84 7.46 15.32 8.15
C GLN A 84 7.41 15.23 6.63
N ASN A 85 7.71 16.33 5.93
CA ASN A 85 7.85 16.29 4.47
C ASN A 85 9.09 15.46 4.08
N ILE A 86 8.88 14.47 3.20
CA ILE A 86 9.92 13.54 2.75
C ILE A 86 10.52 13.92 1.40
N VAL A 87 9.93 14.87 0.69
CA VAL A 87 10.43 15.30 -0.64
C VAL A 87 11.75 16.05 -0.47
N GLY A 88 12.81 15.57 -1.10
CA GLY A 88 14.13 16.16 -1.04
C GLY A 88 14.97 15.79 0.18
N LEU A 89 14.52 14.86 1.02
CA LEU A 89 15.34 14.33 2.11
C LEU A 89 16.59 13.60 1.60
N ALA A 90 17.68 13.69 2.37
CA ALA A 90 18.87 12.91 2.12
C ALA A 90 18.61 11.41 2.32
N LEU A 91 19.44 10.55 1.70
CA LEU A 91 19.23 9.09 1.70
C LEU A 91 19.21 8.46 3.10
N ASP A 92 20.04 8.96 4.02
CA ASP A 92 20.09 8.51 5.42
C ASP A 92 18.80 8.86 6.17
N GLN A 93 18.31 10.10 6.03
CA GLN A 93 17.03 10.53 6.61
C GLN A 93 15.86 9.73 6.04
N MET A 94 15.85 9.51 4.71
CA MET A 94 14.85 8.68 4.06
C MET A 94 14.92 7.22 4.53
N GLY A 95 16.10 6.72 4.86
CA GLY A 95 16.32 5.41 5.46
C GLY A 95 15.55 5.23 6.78
N GLU A 96 15.59 6.24 7.67
CA GLU A 96 14.86 6.20 8.95
C GLU A 96 13.32 6.22 8.74
N ILE A 97 12.84 7.02 7.78
CA ILE A 97 11.41 7.04 7.43
C ILE A 97 10.96 5.67 6.89
N ARG A 98 11.74 5.05 6.00
CA ARG A 98 11.41 3.73 5.44
C ARG A 98 11.32 2.61 6.47
N LYS A 99 12.02 2.69 7.59
CA LYS A 99 11.88 1.71 8.69
C LYS A 99 10.48 1.70 9.30
N ARG A 100 9.75 2.82 9.21
CA ARG A 100 8.38 2.97 9.71
C ARG A 100 7.34 2.61 8.66
N MET A 101 7.76 2.20 7.46
CA MET A 101 6.88 1.83 6.35
C MET A 101 7.19 0.41 5.88
N GLY A 102 6.14 -0.42 5.75
CA GLY A 102 6.21 -1.71 5.07
C GLY A 102 5.75 -1.57 3.62
N PHE A 103 6.29 -2.38 2.72
CA PHE A 103 5.88 -2.39 1.31
C PHE A 103 5.72 -3.82 0.80
N LEU A 104 4.55 -4.13 0.25
CA LEU A 104 4.29 -5.33 -0.54
C LEU A 104 4.24 -4.95 -2.01
N PHE A 105 5.19 -5.47 -2.78
CA PHE A 105 5.22 -5.29 -4.24
C PHE A 105 4.25 -6.23 -4.95
N GLN A 106 3.82 -5.86 -6.14
CA GLN A 106 2.88 -6.63 -6.97
C GLN A 106 3.28 -8.11 -7.14
N HIS A 107 4.57 -8.41 -7.28
CA HIS A 107 5.10 -9.78 -7.40
C HIS A 107 5.80 -10.26 -6.12
N ALA A 108 5.41 -9.71 -4.95
CA ALA A 108 6.04 -9.94 -3.65
C ALA A 108 7.55 -9.59 -3.58
N ALA A 109 8.26 -9.56 -4.68
CA ALA A 109 9.69 -9.24 -4.83
C ALA A 109 10.58 -9.98 -3.80
N LEU A 110 10.33 -11.28 -3.63
CA LEU A 110 11.17 -12.14 -2.80
C LEU A 110 12.53 -12.35 -3.48
N TYR A 111 13.57 -12.50 -2.67
CA TYR A 111 14.89 -12.91 -3.16
C TYR A 111 14.85 -14.40 -3.48
N ASP A 112 15.00 -14.77 -4.74
CA ASP A 112 14.92 -16.16 -5.20
C ASP A 112 16.05 -17.05 -4.65
N SER A 113 17.18 -16.44 -4.25
CA SER A 113 18.33 -17.12 -3.64
C SER A 113 18.23 -17.32 -2.14
N LEU A 114 17.17 -16.82 -1.51
CA LEU A 114 16.94 -16.88 -0.07
C LEU A 114 15.70 -17.75 0.22
N THR A 115 15.76 -18.51 1.31
CA THR A 115 14.61 -19.24 1.85
C THR A 115 13.52 -18.29 2.30
N VAL A 116 12.32 -18.81 2.58
CA VAL A 116 11.20 -18.06 3.19
C VAL A 116 11.64 -17.38 4.48
N ALA A 117 12.30 -18.09 5.38
CA ALA A 117 12.79 -17.52 6.63
C ALA A 117 13.83 -16.41 6.41
N GLU A 118 14.76 -16.59 5.50
CA GLU A 118 15.78 -15.59 5.17
C GLU A 118 15.18 -14.35 4.52
N ASN A 119 14.17 -14.48 3.65
CA ASN A 119 13.41 -13.36 3.11
C ASN A 119 12.76 -12.51 4.20
N VAL A 120 12.09 -13.15 5.19
CA VAL A 120 11.47 -12.45 6.31
C VAL A 120 12.52 -11.89 7.27
N ALA A 121 13.66 -12.57 7.45
CA ALA A 121 14.77 -12.12 8.28
C ALA A 121 15.56 -10.94 7.69
N PHE A 122 15.48 -10.72 6.38
CA PHE A 122 16.31 -9.74 5.66
C PHE A 122 16.29 -8.33 6.27
N PRO A 123 15.12 -7.73 6.62
CA PRO A 123 15.10 -6.43 7.27
C PRO A 123 15.80 -6.41 8.63
N PHE A 124 15.73 -7.47 9.42
CA PHE A 124 16.42 -7.54 10.72
C PHE A 124 17.95 -7.54 10.56
N VAL A 125 18.45 -8.29 9.57
CA VAL A 125 19.92 -8.37 9.30
C VAL A 125 20.48 -6.98 8.97
N HIS A 126 19.74 -6.17 8.25
CA HIS A 126 20.20 -4.85 7.81
C HIS A 126 19.94 -3.73 8.81
N HIS A 127 18.85 -3.77 9.55
CA HIS A 127 18.40 -2.65 10.39
C HIS A 127 18.42 -2.92 11.90
N ARG A 128 18.47 -4.21 12.34
CA ARG A 128 18.51 -4.58 13.76
C ARG A 128 19.77 -5.43 14.08
N LYS A 129 20.93 -4.88 13.80
CA LYS A 129 22.23 -5.59 13.95
C LYS A 129 22.52 -6.10 15.38
N ALA A 130 21.93 -5.47 16.41
CA ALA A 130 22.08 -5.89 17.79
C ALA A 130 21.18 -7.08 18.18
N MET A 131 20.21 -7.46 17.32
CA MET A 131 19.32 -8.60 17.57
C MET A 131 20.11 -9.91 17.52
N SER A 132 19.97 -10.73 18.57
CA SER A 132 20.60 -12.06 18.62
C SER A 132 20.02 -13.01 17.55
N GLY A 133 20.78 -14.07 17.21
CA GLY A 133 20.31 -15.08 16.26
C GLY A 133 19.02 -15.78 16.72
N SER A 134 18.90 -16.09 18.01
CA SER A 134 17.72 -16.73 18.60
C SER A 134 16.50 -15.80 18.59
N GLU A 135 16.66 -14.54 18.97
CA GLU A 135 15.55 -13.55 18.89
C GLU A 135 15.06 -13.38 17.45
N ARG A 136 15.98 -13.31 16.47
CA ARG A 136 15.61 -13.21 15.07
C ARG A 136 14.84 -14.42 14.58
N ILE A 137 15.27 -15.63 14.91
CA ILE A 137 14.55 -16.87 14.56
C ILE A 137 13.14 -16.86 15.15
N ASN A 138 13.00 -16.52 16.44
CA ASN A 138 11.71 -16.45 17.10
C ASN A 138 10.79 -15.41 16.43
N ARG A 139 11.32 -14.22 16.11
CA ARG A 139 10.53 -13.18 15.44
C ARG A 139 10.10 -13.55 14.03
N VAL A 140 10.98 -14.20 13.26
CA VAL A 140 10.65 -14.75 11.93
C VAL A 140 9.53 -15.77 12.03
N ASN A 141 9.62 -16.71 13.00
CA ASN A 141 8.57 -17.72 13.20
C ASN A 141 7.23 -17.09 13.57
N GLN A 142 7.22 -16.08 14.44
CA GLN A 142 6.01 -15.33 14.78
C GLN A 142 5.39 -14.66 13.56
N LEU A 143 6.19 -13.95 12.75
CA LEU A 143 5.70 -13.30 11.53
C LEU A 143 5.15 -14.30 10.50
N LEU A 144 5.81 -15.44 10.35
CA LEU A 144 5.32 -16.51 9.46
C LEU A 144 4.01 -17.12 9.98
N ALA A 145 3.86 -17.28 11.30
CA ALA A 145 2.61 -17.72 11.91
C ALA A 145 1.47 -16.71 11.70
N GLU A 146 1.75 -15.42 11.87
CA GLU A 146 0.76 -14.36 11.65
C GLU A 146 0.14 -14.38 10.23
N VAL A 147 0.94 -14.77 9.23
CA VAL A 147 0.51 -14.85 7.83
C VAL A 147 0.11 -16.26 7.37
N GLY A 148 0.04 -17.23 8.30
CA GLY A 148 -0.34 -18.63 8.00
C GLY A 148 0.71 -19.40 7.17
N MET A 149 2.00 -19.13 7.44
CA MET A 149 3.12 -19.75 6.74
C MET A 149 4.02 -20.62 7.66
N GLU A 150 3.46 -21.13 8.78
CA GLU A 150 4.17 -22.05 9.66
C GLU A 150 4.64 -23.29 8.91
N GLY A 151 5.82 -23.76 9.25
CA GLY A 151 6.42 -24.95 8.63
C GLY A 151 7.01 -24.69 7.23
N SER A 152 6.98 -23.45 6.72
CA SER A 152 7.51 -23.10 5.40
C SER A 152 8.90 -22.46 5.44
N GLN A 153 9.53 -22.35 6.60
CA GLN A 153 10.77 -21.60 6.83
C GLN A 153 11.91 -21.96 5.86
N GLY A 154 12.10 -23.27 5.60
CA GLY A 154 13.17 -23.79 4.76
C GLY A 154 12.86 -23.87 3.27
N LYS A 155 11.63 -23.51 2.83
CA LYS A 155 11.26 -23.54 1.43
C LYS A 155 11.89 -22.37 0.66
N MET A 156 12.12 -22.58 -0.63
CA MET A 156 12.51 -21.51 -1.55
C MET A 156 11.26 -20.82 -2.13
N PRO A 157 11.36 -19.57 -2.62
CA PRO A 157 10.25 -18.90 -3.29
C PRO A 157 9.67 -19.72 -4.47
N SER A 158 10.49 -20.48 -5.18
CA SER A 158 10.08 -21.37 -6.26
C SER A 158 9.21 -22.55 -5.79
N ASP A 159 9.27 -22.92 -4.51
CA ASP A 159 8.59 -24.10 -3.95
C ASP A 159 7.23 -23.75 -3.32
N ILE A 160 6.79 -22.49 -3.46
CA ILE A 160 5.55 -21.97 -2.87
C ILE A 160 4.67 -21.29 -3.92
N SER A 161 3.35 -21.36 -3.72
CA SER A 161 2.38 -20.73 -4.62
C SER A 161 2.45 -19.19 -4.61
N GLY A 162 1.86 -18.52 -5.62
CA GLY A 162 1.80 -17.07 -5.70
C GLY A 162 1.16 -16.43 -4.45
N GLY A 163 0.06 -17.01 -3.94
CA GLY A 163 -0.57 -16.57 -2.70
C GLY A 163 0.36 -16.71 -1.49
N MET A 164 1.08 -17.83 -1.38
CA MET A 164 2.09 -18.04 -0.34
C MET A 164 3.24 -17.01 -0.46
N GLN A 165 3.69 -16.69 -1.69
CA GLN A 165 4.70 -15.64 -1.90
C GLN A 165 4.21 -14.27 -1.41
N LYS A 166 2.94 -13.92 -1.65
CA LYS A 166 2.31 -12.70 -1.12
C LYS A 166 2.30 -12.68 0.41
N ARG A 167 1.95 -13.79 1.06
CA ARG A 167 1.99 -13.94 2.52
C ARG A 167 3.40 -13.74 3.09
N VAL A 168 4.41 -14.34 2.47
CA VAL A 168 5.83 -14.14 2.85
C VAL A 168 6.26 -12.68 2.63
N GLY A 169 5.83 -12.06 1.52
CA GLY A 169 6.05 -10.64 1.24
C GLY A 169 5.46 -9.73 2.32
N LEU A 170 4.23 -10.04 2.79
CA LEU A 170 3.58 -9.35 3.92
C LEU A 170 4.37 -9.55 5.22
N ALA A 171 4.76 -10.78 5.56
CA ALA A 171 5.58 -11.05 6.75
C ALA A 171 6.89 -10.25 6.73
N ARG A 172 7.57 -10.16 5.57
CA ARG A 172 8.76 -9.35 5.40
C ARG A 172 8.47 -7.85 5.57
N ALA A 173 7.36 -7.36 5.01
CA ALA A 173 6.96 -5.96 5.14
C ALA A 173 6.67 -5.57 6.61
N LEU A 174 6.18 -6.51 7.42
CA LEU A 174 5.87 -6.33 8.84
C LEU A 174 7.09 -6.46 9.77
N ALA A 175 8.25 -6.88 9.27
CA ALA A 175 9.42 -7.25 10.09
C ALA A 175 9.90 -6.13 11.01
N LEU A 176 9.92 -4.88 10.54
CA LEU A 176 10.38 -3.73 11.32
C LEU A 176 9.26 -3.07 12.14
N GLU A 177 8.09 -3.69 12.24
CA GLU A 177 6.91 -3.15 12.95
C GLU A 177 6.50 -1.78 12.40
N PRO A 178 6.15 -1.70 11.11
CA PRO A 178 5.85 -0.44 10.47
C PRO A 178 4.56 0.19 11.02
N GLU A 179 4.47 1.51 10.92
CA GLU A 179 3.26 2.29 11.24
C GLU A 179 2.37 2.50 10.01
N ILE A 180 2.94 2.31 8.82
CA ILE A 180 2.27 2.46 7.52
C ILE A 180 2.58 1.22 6.68
N LEU A 181 1.55 0.64 6.03
CA LEU A 181 1.71 -0.47 5.10
C LEU A 181 1.21 -0.07 3.70
N LEU A 182 2.10 -0.17 2.72
CA LEU A 182 1.84 0.12 1.33
C LEU A 182 1.71 -1.19 0.56
N LEU A 183 0.56 -1.42 -0.08
CA LEU A 183 0.25 -2.67 -0.79
C LEU A 183 0.00 -2.37 -2.27
N ASP A 184 0.87 -2.88 -3.13
CA ASP A 184 0.75 -2.76 -4.58
C ASP A 184 0.15 -4.03 -5.16
N GLU A 185 -1.12 -3.97 -5.58
CA GLU A 185 -1.89 -5.06 -6.19
C GLU A 185 -1.75 -6.38 -5.37
N PRO A 186 -2.19 -6.40 -4.09
CA PRO A 186 -1.92 -7.53 -3.18
C PRO A 186 -2.51 -8.85 -3.67
N THR A 187 -3.64 -8.84 -4.36
CA THR A 187 -4.36 -10.02 -4.84
C THR A 187 -4.15 -10.32 -6.33
N ALA A 188 -3.41 -9.45 -7.05
CA ALA A 188 -3.23 -9.62 -8.49
C ALA A 188 -2.56 -10.96 -8.85
N GLY A 189 -3.15 -11.66 -9.82
CA GLY A 189 -2.66 -12.94 -10.33
C GLY A 189 -3.00 -14.15 -9.45
N LEU A 190 -3.83 -13.96 -8.43
CA LEU A 190 -4.33 -15.05 -7.58
C LEU A 190 -5.71 -15.51 -8.06
N ASP A 191 -6.05 -16.76 -7.73
CA ASP A 191 -7.42 -17.25 -7.85
C ASP A 191 -8.35 -16.59 -6.80
N PRO A 192 -9.69 -16.66 -6.98
CA PRO A 192 -10.61 -15.97 -6.07
C PRO A 192 -10.53 -16.42 -4.61
N ILE A 193 -10.22 -17.69 -4.34
CA ILE A 193 -10.09 -18.21 -2.97
C ILE A 193 -8.85 -17.61 -2.32
N SER A 194 -7.70 -17.72 -2.99
CA SER A 194 -6.43 -17.13 -2.51
C SER A 194 -6.51 -15.61 -2.35
N SER A 195 -7.26 -14.92 -3.22
CA SER A 195 -7.50 -13.48 -3.10
C SER A 195 -8.26 -13.14 -1.81
N GLY A 196 -9.38 -13.84 -1.55
CA GLY A 196 -10.15 -13.68 -0.32
C GLY A 196 -9.31 -13.92 0.95
N GLU A 197 -8.45 -14.95 0.94
CA GLU A 197 -7.54 -15.23 2.05
C GLU A 197 -6.51 -14.11 2.31
N ILE A 198 -6.07 -13.40 1.26
CA ILE A 198 -5.18 -12.23 1.42
C ILE A 198 -5.96 -11.03 1.96
N ASP A 199 -7.19 -10.81 1.50
CA ASP A 199 -8.05 -9.74 2.01
C ASP A 199 -8.38 -9.95 3.49
N ASP A 200 -8.73 -11.18 3.91
CA ASP A 200 -8.94 -11.55 5.32
C ASP A 200 -7.68 -11.31 6.17
N LEU A 201 -6.51 -11.65 5.63
CA LEU A 201 -5.25 -11.39 6.32
C LEU A 201 -4.99 -9.89 6.48
N ILE A 202 -5.26 -9.07 5.47
CA ILE A 202 -5.14 -7.61 5.54
C ILE A 202 -6.09 -7.07 6.60
N LEU A 203 -7.36 -7.49 6.63
CA LEU A 203 -8.35 -7.10 7.64
C LEU A 203 -7.88 -7.46 9.05
N LYS A 204 -7.38 -8.68 9.25
CA LYS A 204 -6.83 -9.11 10.54
C LYS A 204 -5.70 -8.18 10.99
N LEU A 205 -4.74 -7.88 10.11
CA LEU A 205 -3.63 -6.99 10.42
C LEU A 205 -4.08 -5.56 10.75
N GLN A 206 -5.11 -5.04 10.08
CA GLN A 206 -5.71 -3.74 10.39
C GLN A 206 -6.26 -3.71 11.83
N HIS A 207 -7.05 -4.71 12.20
CA HIS A 207 -7.64 -4.79 13.54
C HIS A 207 -6.59 -4.94 14.65
N GLU A 208 -5.57 -5.75 14.41
CA GLU A 208 -4.56 -6.08 15.43
C GLU A 208 -3.51 -4.98 15.62
N ARG A 209 -3.17 -4.21 14.58
CA ARG A 209 -1.96 -3.38 14.59
C ARG A 209 -2.19 -1.87 14.49
N GLN A 210 -3.40 -1.40 14.26
CA GLN A 210 -3.72 0.04 14.15
C GLN A 210 -2.81 0.82 13.20
N MET A 211 -2.28 0.17 12.17
CA MET A 211 -1.44 0.80 11.13
C MET A 211 -2.30 1.58 10.14
N ALA A 212 -1.70 2.55 9.46
CA ALA A 212 -2.29 3.14 8.26
C ALA A 212 -1.99 2.26 7.04
N PHE A 213 -3.00 2.00 6.20
CA PHE A 213 -2.86 1.20 4.99
C PHE A 213 -3.14 2.05 3.75
N ILE A 214 -2.30 1.92 2.74
CA ILE A 214 -2.59 2.40 1.37
C ILE A 214 -2.50 1.21 0.44
N VAL A 215 -3.62 0.86 -0.16
CA VAL A 215 -3.73 -0.27 -1.10
C VAL A 215 -3.98 0.29 -2.48
N VAL A 216 -3.16 -0.05 -3.46
CA VAL A 216 -3.49 0.25 -4.86
C VAL A 216 -3.89 -1.02 -5.56
N THR A 217 -5.03 -0.98 -6.24
CA THR A 217 -5.57 -2.15 -6.93
C THR A 217 -6.54 -1.76 -8.06
N HIS A 218 -6.82 -2.69 -8.94
CA HIS A 218 -7.94 -2.59 -9.88
C HIS A 218 -9.13 -3.46 -9.46
N ASP A 219 -8.97 -4.27 -8.40
CA ASP A 219 -10.02 -5.11 -7.83
C ASP A 219 -10.90 -4.30 -6.87
N LEU A 220 -12.11 -3.97 -7.34
CA LEU A 220 -13.09 -3.26 -6.52
C LEU A 220 -13.66 -4.13 -5.39
N HIS A 221 -13.79 -5.45 -5.62
CA HIS A 221 -14.38 -6.35 -4.63
C HIS A 221 -13.50 -6.44 -3.38
N GLY A 222 -12.21 -6.73 -3.57
CA GLY A 222 -11.24 -6.73 -2.46
C GLY A 222 -11.13 -5.36 -1.81
N ALA A 223 -11.01 -4.28 -2.62
CA ALA A 223 -10.92 -2.93 -2.09
C ALA A 223 -12.11 -2.54 -1.20
N LYS A 224 -13.35 -2.88 -1.61
CA LYS A 224 -14.57 -2.65 -0.81
C LYS A 224 -14.54 -3.39 0.51
N THR A 225 -13.96 -4.60 0.53
CA THR A 225 -13.87 -5.43 1.73
C THR A 225 -12.91 -4.84 2.74
N ILE A 226 -11.72 -4.38 2.30
CA ILE A 226 -10.62 -4.00 3.19
C ILE A 226 -10.52 -2.50 3.48
N ALA A 227 -11.13 -1.62 2.68
CA ALA A 227 -10.89 -0.18 2.79
C ALA A 227 -12.03 0.58 3.47
N ASN A 228 -11.65 1.56 4.31
CA ASN A 228 -12.58 2.52 4.90
C ASN A 228 -12.98 3.60 3.88
N ARG A 229 -12.03 4.00 3.00
CA ARG A 229 -12.21 4.99 1.96
C ARG A 229 -11.61 4.48 0.64
N LEU A 230 -12.26 4.87 -0.44
CA LEU A 230 -11.86 4.55 -1.81
C LEU A 230 -11.55 5.84 -2.55
N ALA A 231 -10.42 5.89 -3.26
CA ALA A 231 -10.08 6.96 -4.17
C ALA A 231 -9.98 6.40 -5.59
N LEU A 232 -10.79 6.89 -6.52
CA LEU A 232 -10.75 6.44 -7.91
C LEU A 232 -9.85 7.35 -8.73
N LEU A 233 -8.79 6.77 -9.29
CA LEU A 233 -7.78 7.45 -10.09
C LEU A 233 -8.06 7.28 -11.59
N ASP A 234 -8.13 8.38 -12.32
CA ASP A 234 -8.18 8.40 -13.78
C ASP A 234 -7.31 9.52 -14.36
N GLN A 235 -6.60 9.23 -15.44
CA GLN A 235 -5.74 10.18 -16.16
C GLN A 235 -4.84 11.05 -15.24
N GLY A 236 -4.29 10.42 -14.20
CA GLY A 236 -3.39 11.09 -13.24
C GLY A 236 -4.07 11.96 -12.18
N ASN A 237 -5.40 11.94 -12.09
CA ASN A 237 -6.17 12.71 -11.12
C ASN A 237 -7.04 11.81 -10.25
N VAL A 238 -7.34 12.24 -9.01
CA VAL A 238 -8.40 11.64 -8.19
C VAL A 238 -9.73 12.19 -8.68
N VAL A 239 -10.58 11.33 -9.24
CA VAL A 239 -11.91 11.70 -9.75
C VAL A 239 -12.92 11.82 -8.62
N ILE A 240 -12.85 10.91 -7.66
CA ILE A 240 -13.68 10.89 -6.46
C ILE A 240 -12.94 10.20 -5.33
N GLU A 241 -13.16 10.65 -4.11
CA GLU A 241 -12.74 9.98 -2.87
C GLU A 241 -13.89 9.97 -1.87
N GLY A 242 -14.17 8.83 -1.27
CA GLY A 242 -15.25 8.65 -0.30
C GLY A 242 -15.43 7.21 0.12
N THR A 243 -16.55 6.91 0.78
CA THR A 243 -16.99 5.54 1.04
C THR A 243 -17.47 4.87 -0.25
N TYR A 244 -17.69 3.55 -0.23
CA TYR A 244 -18.26 2.85 -1.37
C TYR A 244 -19.65 3.40 -1.74
N GLU A 245 -20.45 3.75 -0.73
CA GLU A 245 -21.76 4.36 -0.89
C GLU A 245 -21.70 5.75 -1.57
N ASP A 246 -20.66 6.53 -1.29
CA ASP A 246 -20.42 7.82 -1.96
C ASP A 246 -20.10 7.61 -3.45
N LEU A 247 -19.28 6.61 -3.76
CA LEU A 247 -18.99 6.26 -5.14
C LEU A 247 -20.25 5.80 -5.90
N GLN A 248 -21.11 5.00 -5.26
CA GLN A 248 -22.38 4.54 -5.85
C GLN A 248 -23.37 5.68 -6.15
N LYS A 249 -23.34 6.75 -5.35
CA LYS A 249 -24.21 7.93 -5.53
C LYS A 249 -23.62 8.95 -6.50
N CYS A 250 -22.40 8.74 -6.98
CA CYS A 250 -21.72 9.67 -7.86
C CYS A 250 -22.34 9.67 -9.25
N ASP A 251 -22.56 10.87 -9.81
CA ASP A 251 -23.16 11.03 -11.15
C ASP A 251 -22.13 11.02 -12.30
N ILE A 252 -20.82 10.96 -12.00
CA ILE A 252 -19.78 10.93 -13.00
C ILE A 252 -19.82 9.61 -13.76
N GLU A 253 -19.96 9.68 -15.09
CA GLU A 253 -20.13 8.49 -15.95
C GLU A 253 -18.96 7.50 -15.83
N PHE A 254 -17.72 7.99 -15.76
CA PHE A 254 -16.54 7.15 -15.55
C PHE A 254 -16.63 6.32 -14.26
N VAL A 255 -17.12 6.91 -13.16
CA VAL A 255 -17.30 6.21 -11.87
C VAL A 255 -18.36 5.11 -12.02
N LYS A 256 -19.49 5.42 -12.68
CA LYS A 256 -20.56 4.45 -12.93
C LYS A 256 -20.09 3.28 -13.80
N GLU A 257 -19.32 3.57 -14.84
CA GLU A 257 -18.72 2.54 -15.70
C GLU A 257 -17.73 1.66 -14.90
N PHE A 258 -16.87 2.27 -14.09
CA PHE A 258 -15.89 1.53 -13.28
C PHE A 258 -16.58 0.58 -12.32
N LEU A 259 -17.64 1.04 -11.63
CA LEU A 259 -18.42 0.22 -10.69
C LEU A 259 -19.20 -0.94 -11.34
N LYS A 260 -19.50 -0.84 -12.64
CA LYS A 260 -20.19 -1.90 -13.39
C LYS A 260 -19.26 -2.98 -13.93
N GLN A 261 -17.98 -2.68 -14.13
CA GLN A 261 -16.97 -3.57 -14.72
C GLN A 261 -16.22 -4.41 -13.69
N SER A 262 -16.51 -4.20 -12.41
CA SER A 262 -15.77 -4.77 -11.28
C SER A 262 -16.64 -5.70 -10.47
#